data_cb74de0f62bb1933b6a06897a5dea7ba
#
_entry.id   cb74de0f62bb1933b6a06897a5dea7ba
#
_cell.length_a   1.000
_cell.length_b   1.000
_cell.length_c   1.000
_cell.angle_alpha   90.00
_cell.angle_beta   90.00
_cell.angle_gamma   90.00
#
_symmetry.space_group_name_H-M   'P 1'
#
loop_
_entity.id
_entity.type
_entity.pdbx_description
1 polymer ?
#
loop_
_entity_poly.entity_id
_entity_poly.type
_entity_poly.pdbx_seq_one_letter_code
_entity_poly.pdbx_strand_id
1 'polypeptide(L)'
;MRKKLLGVSLIIILLSLAAYGTWAYFAGEARTTNVITTGTIDITLVETTTDAEGNQVEFPTTGISGVMPGQSVDKLVTVDNVGTGERWIRAGIVCRIESVDGEELPLTLEYADGEDVLSFDINEEMWTEKDGYYYYTDPVKADTSTEQLFTQVTFNKAMGNEYQGCTAYVDVAAQAVQVKNNGETVFDAMGWSAN
;
A
#
# COMPACT_ATOMS: atom_id res chain seq x y z
N MET A 1 36.59 -14.38 -43.68
CA MET A 1 35.95 -14.93 -42.45
C MET A 1 36.03 -13.99 -41.26
N ARG A 2 37.15 -13.39 -40.92
CA ARG A 2 37.32 -12.52 -39.71
C ARG A 2 36.38 -11.31 -39.66
N LYS A 3 36.08 -10.64 -40.82
CA LYS A 3 35.15 -9.49 -40.86
C LYS A 3 33.69 -9.84 -40.62
N LYS A 4 33.27 -11.09 -40.98
CA LYS A 4 31.89 -11.58 -40.70
C LYS A 4 31.72 -11.96 -39.23
N LEU A 5 32.78 -12.51 -38.59
CA LEU A 5 32.79 -12.81 -37.15
C LEU A 5 32.73 -11.52 -36.30
N LEU A 6 33.46 -10.49 -36.68
CA LEU A 6 33.42 -9.18 -36.01
C LEU A 6 32.00 -8.51 -36.09
N GLY A 7 31.32 -8.65 -37.23
CA GLY A 7 29.95 -8.15 -37.37
C GLY A 7 28.95 -8.88 -36.49
N VAL A 8 29.05 -10.22 -36.40
CA VAL A 8 28.18 -11.03 -35.53
C VAL A 8 28.40 -10.73 -34.05
N SER A 9 29.67 -10.60 -33.61
CA SER A 9 29.97 -10.25 -32.21
C SER A 9 29.46 -8.86 -31.82
N LEU A 10 29.52 -7.88 -32.72
CA LEU A 10 28.98 -6.54 -32.47
C LEU A 10 27.45 -6.55 -32.30
N ILE A 11 26.74 -7.34 -33.12
CA ILE A 11 25.28 -7.48 -33.02
C ILE A 11 24.89 -8.16 -31.68
N ILE A 12 25.62 -9.18 -31.24
CA ILE A 12 25.37 -9.84 -29.97
C ILE A 12 25.58 -8.89 -28.79
N ILE A 13 26.62 -8.05 -28.83
CA ILE A 13 26.89 -7.03 -27.80
C ILE A 13 25.78 -5.97 -27.76
N LEU A 14 25.31 -5.51 -28.92
CA LEU A 14 24.22 -4.54 -28.98
C LEU A 14 22.89 -5.12 -28.48
N LEU A 15 22.59 -6.38 -28.81
CA LEU A 15 21.40 -7.07 -28.30
C LEU A 15 21.45 -7.32 -26.78
N SER A 16 22.64 -7.66 -26.25
CA SER A 16 22.81 -7.83 -24.80
C SER A 16 22.68 -6.50 -24.05
N LEU A 17 23.23 -5.40 -24.58
CA LEU A 17 23.05 -4.05 -24.01
C LEU A 17 21.59 -3.59 -24.03
N ALA A 18 20.84 -3.88 -25.10
CA ALA A 18 19.42 -3.58 -25.19
C ALA A 18 18.61 -4.41 -24.17
N ALA A 19 18.91 -5.70 -24.02
CA ALA A 19 18.27 -6.55 -23.03
C ALA A 19 18.57 -6.12 -21.59
N TYR A 20 19.81 -5.76 -21.28
CA TYR A 20 20.20 -5.24 -19.94
C TYR A 20 19.56 -3.88 -19.67
N GLY A 21 19.49 -2.98 -20.64
CA GLY A 21 18.86 -1.68 -20.52
C GLY A 21 17.34 -1.80 -20.24
N THR A 22 16.68 -2.76 -20.87
CA THR A 22 15.25 -3.02 -20.67
C THR A 22 14.99 -3.61 -19.27
N TRP A 23 15.85 -4.52 -18.79
CA TRP A 23 15.73 -5.08 -17.44
C TRP A 23 15.98 -4.05 -16.34
N ALA A 24 16.99 -3.17 -16.51
CA ALA A 24 17.26 -2.09 -15.57
C ALA A 24 16.11 -1.06 -15.51
N TYR A 25 15.38 -0.86 -16.60
CA TYR A 25 14.21 0.03 -16.63
C TYR A 25 13.02 -0.58 -15.87
N PHE A 26 12.87 -1.91 -15.87
CA PHE A 26 11.80 -2.59 -15.11
C PHE A 26 12.18 -2.93 -13.66
N ALA A 27 13.46 -2.89 -13.30
CA ALA A 27 13.93 -3.17 -11.94
C ALA A 27 14.12 -1.91 -11.07
N GLY A 28 13.98 -0.74 -11.65
CA GLY A 28 14.07 0.54 -10.97
C GLY A 28 12.72 1.22 -10.91
N GLU A 29 12.12 1.26 -9.73
CA GLU A 29 10.92 1.97 -9.34
C GLU A 29 9.67 1.11 -9.07
N ALA A 30 9.67 0.55 -7.92
CA ALA A 30 8.44 0.19 -7.26
C ALA A 30 8.46 0.74 -5.83
N ARG A 31 8.39 2.04 -5.68
CA ARG A 31 8.08 2.70 -4.40
C ARG A 31 7.70 4.13 -4.67
N THR A 32 6.45 4.34 -4.99
CA THR A 32 5.74 5.61 -4.75
C THR A 32 4.30 5.40 -5.15
N THR A 33 3.38 5.57 -4.19
CA THR A 33 1.93 5.76 -4.41
C THR A 33 1.34 4.77 -5.41
N ASN A 34 0.84 3.63 -4.93
CA ASN A 34 0.19 2.64 -5.78
C ASN A 34 -1.15 3.16 -6.30
N VAL A 35 -1.12 3.91 -7.39
CA VAL A 35 -2.29 4.17 -8.22
C VAL A 35 -2.35 3.07 -9.27
N ILE A 36 -3.18 2.07 -9.08
CA ILE A 36 -3.47 1.09 -10.13
C ILE A 36 -4.58 1.67 -11.00
N THR A 37 -4.21 2.21 -12.17
CA THR A 37 -5.17 2.75 -13.12
C THR A 37 -5.62 1.65 -14.09
N THR A 38 -6.85 1.18 -13.97
CA THR A 38 -7.51 0.39 -15.02
C THR A 38 -8.62 1.24 -15.64
N GLY A 39 -8.36 1.82 -16.81
CA GLY A 39 -9.25 2.79 -17.44
C GLY A 39 -9.16 4.18 -16.78
N THR A 40 -9.93 5.15 -17.25
CA THR A 40 -10.00 6.53 -16.70
C THR A 40 -10.64 6.58 -15.29
N ILE A 41 -10.13 5.78 -14.37
CA ILE A 41 -10.56 5.74 -12.97
C ILE A 41 -9.43 6.40 -12.18
N ASP A 42 -9.63 7.67 -11.87
CA ASP A 42 -8.63 8.45 -11.16
C ASP A 42 -9.00 8.50 -9.68
N ILE A 43 -8.19 7.84 -8.86
CA ILE A 43 -8.23 7.94 -7.40
C ILE A 43 -6.84 8.29 -6.89
N THR A 44 -6.76 8.95 -5.75
CA THR A 44 -5.51 9.24 -5.04
C THR A 44 -5.62 8.71 -3.62
N LEU A 45 -4.67 7.88 -3.21
CA LEU A 45 -4.51 7.48 -1.81
C LEU A 45 -3.82 8.63 -1.07
N VAL A 46 -4.41 9.07 0.01
CA VAL A 46 -3.87 10.13 0.87
C VAL A 46 -3.53 9.54 2.23
N GLU A 47 -2.26 9.62 2.57
CA GLU A 47 -1.73 9.16 3.85
C GLU A 47 -1.11 10.34 4.59
N THR A 48 -1.62 10.63 5.77
CA THR A 48 -1.16 11.75 6.59
C THR A 48 -0.86 11.33 8.02
N THR A 49 -0.11 12.14 8.73
CA THR A 49 0.15 12.02 10.17
C THR A 49 0.01 13.40 10.83
N THR A 50 0.10 13.44 12.14
CA THR A 50 0.09 14.68 12.92
C THR A 50 1.51 15.00 13.34
N ASP A 51 2.00 16.20 13.02
CA ASP A 51 3.30 16.67 13.49
C ASP A 51 3.28 17.09 14.97
N ALA A 52 4.44 17.46 15.52
CA ALA A 52 4.56 17.88 16.92
C ALA A 52 3.79 19.17 17.24
N GLU A 53 3.49 19.98 16.24
CA GLU A 53 2.71 21.21 16.32
C GLU A 53 1.21 20.98 16.16
N GLY A 54 0.78 19.74 15.85
CA GLY A 54 -0.62 19.36 15.66
C GLY A 54 -1.15 19.61 14.25
N ASN A 55 -0.28 19.86 13.26
CA ASN A 55 -0.69 19.99 11.87
C ASN A 55 -0.72 18.64 11.17
N GLN A 56 -1.65 18.45 10.24
CA GLN A 56 -1.63 17.31 9.33
C GLN A 56 -0.53 17.51 8.29
N VAL A 57 0.36 16.51 8.19
CA VAL A 57 1.46 16.47 7.23
C VAL A 57 1.46 15.11 6.51
N GLU A 58 2.11 15.03 5.36
CA GLU A 58 2.25 13.78 4.61
C GLU A 58 2.95 12.71 5.46
N PHE A 59 2.43 11.48 5.42
CA PHE A 59 3.03 10.36 6.15
C PHE A 59 4.39 9.99 5.54
N PRO A 60 5.47 9.83 6.36
CA PRO A 60 6.80 9.56 5.84
C PRO A 60 6.89 8.18 5.17
N THR A 61 7.49 8.14 3.98
CA THR A 61 7.69 6.90 3.21
C THR A 61 8.76 5.97 3.77
N THR A 62 9.51 6.43 4.79
CA THR A 62 10.62 5.68 5.42
C THR A 62 10.15 4.61 6.40
N GLY A 63 8.85 4.47 6.59
CA GLY A 63 8.27 3.59 7.60
C GLY A 63 8.29 4.19 9.01
N ILE A 64 7.77 3.44 9.96
CA ILE A 64 7.66 3.82 11.37
C ILE A 64 8.85 3.18 12.11
N SER A 65 9.81 3.98 12.54
CA SER A 65 11.01 3.53 13.23
C SER A 65 11.02 3.93 14.71
N GLY A 66 11.82 3.25 15.50
CA GLY A 66 11.99 3.55 16.93
C GLY A 66 10.76 3.24 17.78
N VAL A 67 9.97 2.26 17.36
CA VAL A 67 8.71 1.87 17.98
C VAL A 67 8.93 1.22 19.34
N MET A 68 8.03 1.49 20.27
CA MET A 68 7.98 0.82 21.56
C MET A 68 6.69 -0.01 21.72
N PRO A 69 6.77 -1.12 22.48
CA PRO A 69 5.58 -1.91 22.82
C PRO A 69 4.47 -1.04 23.45
N GLY A 70 3.24 -1.20 22.95
CA GLY A 70 2.08 -0.44 23.41
C GLY A 70 1.98 0.99 22.90
N GLN A 71 2.88 1.43 22.03
CA GLN A 71 2.82 2.74 21.38
C GLN A 71 1.81 2.74 20.24
N SER A 72 1.13 3.87 20.04
CA SER A 72 0.36 4.15 18.81
C SER A 72 1.02 5.27 18.02
N VAL A 73 0.89 5.20 16.70
CA VAL A 73 1.39 6.22 15.77
C VAL A 73 0.22 6.65 14.89
N ASP A 74 0.04 7.96 14.76
CA ASP A 74 -0.98 8.52 13.88
C ASP A 74 -0.62 8.24 12.43
N LYS A 75 -1.51 7.57 11.73
CA LYS A 75 -1.49 7.36 10.28
C LYS A 75 -2.93 7.37 9.79
N LEU A 76 -3.33 8.49 9.20
CA LEU A 76 -4.67 8.69 8.68
C LEU A 76 -4.67 8.32 7.19
N VAL A 77 -5.61 7.49 6.78
CA VAL A 77 -5.71 6.99 5.40
C VAL A 77 -7.07 7.30 4.83
N THR A 78 -7.10 8.04 3.72
CA THR A 78 -8.31 8.32 2.93
C THR A 78 -8.04 8.05 1.44
N VAL A 79 -9.10 7.92 0.66
CA VAL A 79 -9.00 7.78 -0.79
C VAL A 79 -9.84 8.87 -1.44
N ASP A 80 -9.19 9.69 -2.25
CA ASP A 80 -9.83 10.75 -3.01
C ASP A 80 -10.27 10.23 -4.37
N ASN A 81 -11.51 10.49 -4.76
CA ASN A 81 -11.97 10.29 -6.12
C ASN A 81 -11.74 11.58 -6.92
N VAL A 82 -10.64 11.65 -7.65
CA VAL A 82 -10.30 12.79 -8.52
C VAL A 82 -10.82 12.61 -9.95
N GLY A 83 -11.60 11.56 -10.20
CA GLY A 83 -12.26 11.28 -11.46
C GLY A 83 -13.58 12.03 -11.63
N THR A 84 -14.25 11.82 -12.78
CA THR A 84 -15.47 12.56 -13.17
C THR A 84 -16.79 11.88 -12.82
N GLY A 85 -16.77 10.73 -12.11
CA GLY A 85 -17.98 9.98 -11.79
C GLY A 85 -17.85 9.26 -10.46
N GLU A 86 -18.96 8.71 -9.97
CA GLU A 86 -19.00 7.96 -8.72
C GLU A 86 -18.19 6.66 -8.82
N ARG A 87 -17.50 6.31 -7.71
CA ARG A 87 -16.65 5.13 -7.60
C ARG A 87 -17.04 4.26 -6.42
N TRP A 88 -17.04 2.95 -6.63
CA TRP A 88 -16.85 1.99 -5.57
C TRP A 88 -15.36 1.91 -5.26
N ILE A 89 -14.99 1.90 -3.98
CA ILE A 89 -13.60 1.89 -3.53
C ILE A 89 -13.38 0.72 -2.58
N ARG A 90 -12.23 0.05 -2.72
CA ARG A 90 -11.70 -0.89 -1.72
C ARG A 90 -10.23 -0.61 -1.48
N ALA A 91 -9.74 -0.98 -0.31
CA ALA A 91 -8.34 -0.86 0.08
C ALA A 91 -7.82 -2.18 0.67
N GLY A 92 -6.57 -2.50 0.38
CA GLY A 92 -5.81 -3.58 1.02
C GLY A 92 -4.72 -3.00 1.89
N ILE A 93 -4.44 -3.61 3.03
CA ILE A 93 -3.36 -3.24 3.94
C ILE A 93 -2.32 -4.37 3.91
N VAL A 94 -1.07 -4.03 3.68
CA VAL A 94 0.07 -4.95 3.73
C VAL A 94 1.07 -4.45 4.75
N CYS A 95 1.38 -5.27 5.74
CA CYS A 95 2.33 -4.94 6.79
C CYS A 95 3.63 -5.73 6.62
N ARG A 96 4.73 -5.12 7.02
CA ARG A 96 6.04 -5.73 7.11
C ARG A 96 6.82 -5.08 8.25
N ILE A 97 7.57 -5.87 9.00
CA ILE A 97 8.44 -5.37 10.07
C ILE A 97 9.85 -5.87 9.79
N GLU A 98 10.81 -4.98 9.83
CA GLU A 98 12.23 -5.29 9.66
C GLU A 98 13.01 -4.99 10.94
N SER A 99 13.87 -5.92 11.34
CA SER A 99 14.82 -5.71 12.43
C SER A 99 15.88 -4.65 12.07
N VAL A 100 16.70 -4.25 13.02
CA VAL A 100 17.84 -3.33 12.78
C VAL A 100 18.85 -3.89 11.79
N ASP A 101 18.93 -5.21 11.63
CA ASP A 101 19.82 -5.90 10.70
C ASP A 101 19.17 -6.12 9.32
N GLY A 102 17.93 -5.68 9.13
CA GLY A 102 17.17 -5.80 7.89
C GLY A 102 16.51 -7.16 7.68
N GLU A 103 16.39 -7.98 8.73
CA GLU A 103 15.65 -9.24 8.69
C GLU A 103 14.16 -9.00 8.90
N GLU A 104 13.32 -9.72 8.15
CA GLU A 104 11.87 -9.65 8.31
C GLU A 104 11.45 -10.36 9.59
N LEU A 105 10.66 -9.66 10.42
CA LEU A 105 10.13 -10.18 11.68
C LEU A 105 8.69 -10.64 11.51
N PRO A 106 8.25 -11.65 12.31
CA PRO A 106 6.86 -12.10 12.31
C PRO A 106 5.87 -10.98 12.60
N LEU A 107 4.69 -11.04 11.98
CA LEU A 107 3.57 -10.14 12.26
C LEU A 107 2.65 -10.64 13.37
N THR A 108 2.88 -11.85 13.88
CA THR A 108 2.13 -12.47 14.97
C THR A 108 3.06 -12.88 16.10
N LEU A 109 2.59 -12.76 17.33
CA LEU A 109 3.32 -13.10 18.55
C LEU A 109 2.94 -14.51 19.01
N GLU A 110 3.70 -15.53 18.61
CA GLU A 110 3.42 -16.94 18.98
C GLU A 110 3.36 -17.15 20.50
N TYR A 111 4.18 -16.43 21.27
CA TYR A 111 4.22 -16.48 22.73
C TYR A 111 3.09 -15.70 23.43
N ALA A 112 2.28 -14.96 22.67
CA ALA A 112 1.10 -14.23 23.11
C ALA A 112 -0.15 -14.71 22.38
N ASP A 113 -0.37 -16.02 22.36
CA ASP A 113 -1.54 -16.70 21.79
C ASP A 113 -1.82 -16.37 20.29
N GLY A 114 -0.78 -15.94 19.55
CA GLY A 114 -0.90 -15.58 18.15
C GLY A 114 -1.50 -14.21 17.92
N GLU A 115 -1.48 -13.31 18.92
CA GLU A 115 -1.90 -11.92 18.74
C GLU A 115 -1.06 -11.22 17.69
N ASP A 116 -1.67 -10.32 16.94
CA ASP A 116 -0.97 -9.50 15.94
C ASP A 116 -0.04 -8.48 16.59
N VAL A 117 1.11 -8.26 15.96
CA VAL A 117 2.08 -7.23 16.37
C VAL A 117 1.54 -5.83 16.12
N LEU A 118 0.76 -5.66 15.05
CA LEU A 118 0.15 -4.40 14.64
C LEU A 118 -1.38 -4.52 14.66
N SER A 119 -2.04 -3.48 15.12
CA SER A 119 -3.49 -3.35 15.02
C SER A 119 -3.87 -1.95 14.54
N PHE A 120 -5.06 -1.84 13.96
CA PHE A 120 -5.61 -0.62 13.37
C PHE A 120 -6.97 -0.30 13.97
N ASP A 121 -7.27 0.97 14.16
CA ASP A 121 -8.59 1.48 14.53
C ASP A 121 -9.49 1.61 13.28
N ILE A 122 -9.78 0.50 12.62
CA ILE A 122 -10.59 0.49 11.40
C ILE A 122 -11.96 1.14 11.65
N ASN A 123 -12.34 2.05 10.77
CA ASN A 123 -13.66 2.68 10.77
C ASN A 123 -14.71 1.69 10.23
N GLU A 124 -15.17 0.78 11.08
CA GLU A 124 -16.13 -0.27 10.72
C GLU A 124 -17.53 0.26 10.37
N GLU A 125 -17.83 1.54 10.65
CA GLU A 125 -19.10 2.17 10.23
C GLU A 125 -19.14 2.38 8.71
N MET A 126 -17.99 2.72 8.10
CA MET A 126 -17.90 3.07 6.68
C MET A 126 -17.15 2.01 5.85
N TRP A 127 -16.32 1.20 6.51
CA TRP A 127 -15.50 0.20 5.84
C TRP A 127 -15.82 -1.21 6.34
N THR A 128 -16.05 -2.13 5.43
CA THR A 128 -16.32 -3.54 5.76
C THR A 128 -15.23 -4.44 5.19
N GLU A 129 -14.63 -5.25 6.05
CA GLU A 129 -13.65 -6.23 5.62
C GLU A 129 -14.33 -7.43 4.94
N LYS A 130 -13.78 -7.81 3.79
CA LYS A 130 -14.16 -9.00 3.05
C LYS A 130 -12.99 -9.48 2.18
N ASP A 131 -12.66 -10.77 2.28
CA ASP A 131 -11.64 -11.43 1.45
C ASP A 131 -10.27 -10.73 1.46
N GLY A 132 -9.87 -10.17 2.61
CA GLY A 132 -8.60 -9.46 2.81
C GLY A 132 -8.56 -8.03 2.27
N TYR A 133 -9.72 -7.48 1.92
CA TYR A 133 -9.89 -6.08 1.54
C TYR A 133 -10.92 -5.39 2.43
N TYR A 134 -10.74 -4.09 2.60
CA TYR A 134 -11.71 -3.19 3.20
C TYR A 134 -12.48 -2.47 2.11
N TYR A 135 -13.78 -2.62 2.08
CA TYR A 135 -14.70 -2.01 1.10
C TYR A 135 -15.39 -0.82 1.72
N TYR A 136 -15.26 0.34 1.09
CA TYR A 136 -16.03 1.53 1.47
C TYR A 136 -17.48 1.36 1.05
N THR A 137 -18.40 1.44 2.00
CA THR A 137 -19.79 1.00 1.80
C THR A 137 -20.61 1.92 0.90
N ASP A 138 -20.26 3.19 0.83
CA ASP A 138 -20.96 4.20 0.04
C ASP A 138 -20.26 4.54 -1.28
N PRO A 139 -20.99 4.94 -2.34
CA PRO A 139 -20.39 5.47 -3.54
C PRO A 139 -19.66 6.79 -3.27
N VAL A 140 -18.39 6.87 -3.66
CA VAL A 140 -17.59 8.09 -3.54
C VAL A 140 -17.80 8.96 -4.77
N LYS A 141 -18.37 10.17 -4.58
CA LYS A 141 -18.65 11.12 -5.67
C LYS A 141 -17.37 11.70 -6.24
N ALA A 142 -17.45 12.22 -7.47
CA ALA A 142 -16.38 13.00 -8.06
C ALA A 142 -15.96 14.17 -7.15
N ASP A 143 -14.67 14.42 -7.08
CA ASP A 143 -14.04 15.48 -6.26
C ASP A 143 -14.38 15.38 -4.76
N THR A 144 -14.62 14.15 -4.25
CA THR A 144 -14.79 13.89 -2.81
C THR A 144 -13.90 12.73 -2.36
N SER A 145 -13.71 12.63 -1.04
CA SER A 145 -12.91 11.62 -0.39
C SER A 145 -13.78 10.62 0.36
N THR A 146 -13.22 9.42 0.63
CA THR A 146 -13.77 8.51 1.63
C THR A 146 -13.61 9.09 3.04
N GLU A 147 -14.37 8.58 4.00
CA GLU A 147 -13.96 8.69 5.41
C GLU A 147 -12.66 7.89 5.62
N GLN A 148 -11.94 8.21 6.71
CA GLN A 148 -10.70 7.50 7.03
C GLN A 148 -10.95 5.99 7.14
N LEU A 149 -10.02 5.21 6.56
CA LEU A 149 -9.99 3.76 6.76
C LEU A 149 -9.58 3.43 8.19
N PHE A 150 -8.53 4.09 8.66
CA PHE A 150 -8.05 4.08 10.04
C PHE A 150 -7.31 5.39 10.32
N THR A 151 -7.06 5.68 11.60
CA THR A 151 -6.34 6.87 12.03
C THR A 151 -5.07 6.56 12.81
N GLN A 152 -4.94 5.35 13.33
CA GLN A 152 -3.82 4.93 14.14
C GLN A 152 -3.33 3.53 13.80
N VAL A 153 -2.02 3.34 13.91
CA VAL A 153 -1.35 2.06 13.96
C VAL A 153 -0.87 1.84 15.39
N THR A 154 -1.35 0.78 16.04
CA THR A 154 -0.98 0.45 17.42
C THR A 154 -0.09 -0.78 17.46
N PHE A 155 1.01 -0.69 18.18
CA PHE A 155 1.97 -1.76 18.41
C PHE A 155 1.62 -2.54 19.66
N ASN A 156 1.59 -3.87 19.56
CA ASN A 156 1.19 -4.72 20.66
C ASN A 156 2.12 -4.54 21.86
N LYS A 157 1.55 -4.37 23.05
CA LYS A 157 2.30 -4.22 24.31
C LYS A 157 3.11 -5.48 24.69
N ALA A 158 2.74 -6.64 24.12
CA ALA A 158 3.41 -7.92 24.36
C ALA A 158 4.64 -8.12 23.43
N MET A 159 4.97 -7.18 22.56
CA MET A 159 6.19 -7.26 21.72
C MET A 159 7.43 -7.49 22.60
N GLY A 160 8.24 -8.46 22.22
CA GLY A 160 9.50 -8.78 22.91
C GLY A 160 10.69 -7.95 22.43
N ASN A 161 11.87 -8.30 22.98
CA ASN A 161 13.11 -7.56 22.65
C ASN A 161 13.55 -7.71 21.19
N GLU A 162 13.08 -8.73 20.49
CA GLU A 162 13.35 -8.97 19.07
C GLU A 162 12.84 -7.86 18.16
N TYR A 163 11.83 -7.10 18.62
CA TYR A 163 11.29 -5.94 17.90
C TYR A 163 11.96 -4.62 18.30
N GLN A 164 12.95 -4.65 19.20
CA GLN A 164 13.61 -3.43 19.65
C GLN A 164 14.36 -2.75 18.50
N GLY A 165 14.00 -1.49 18.21
CA GLY A 165 14.62 -0.71 17.14
C GLY A 165 14.21 -1.11 15.72
N CYS A 166 13.20 -1.98 15.59
CA CYS A 166 12.65 -2.37 14.29
C CYS A 166 12.04 -1.18 13.52
N THR A 167 11.82 -1.39 12.23
CA THR A 167 11.04 -0.49 11.37
C THR A 167 9.81 -1.23 10.88
N ALA A 168 8.64 -0.66 11.12
CA ALA A 168 7.38 -1.18 10.60
C ALA A 168 6.97 -0.41 9.34
N TYR A 169 6.58 -1.15 8.33
CA TYR A 169 6.00 -0.64 7.09
C TYR A 169 4.54 -1.04 7.05
N VAL A 170 3.68 -0.08 6.80
CA VAL A 170 2.24 -0.25 6.62
C VAL A 170 1.90 0.36 5.28
N ASP A 171 1.83 -0.49 4.28
CA ASP A 171 1.52 -0.10 2.90
C ASP A 171 0.01 -0.29 2.66
N VAL A 172 -0.65 0.74 2.16
CA VAL A 172 -2.06 0.69 1.77
C VAL A 172 -2.16 0.80 0.26
N ALA A 173 -2.96 -0.06 -0.35
CA ALA A 173 -3.24 -0.02 -1.78
C ALA A 173 -4.74 0.14 -1.99
N ALA A 174 -5.14 1.20 -2.70
CA ALA A 174 -6.53 1.45 -3.03
C ALA A 174 -6.85 1.03 -4.46
N GLN A 175 -8.06 0.51 -4.64
CA GLN A 175 -8.62 0.17 -5.95
C GLN A 175 -10.00 0.81 -6.08
N ALA A 176 -10.38 1.18 -7.31
CA ALA A 176 -11.70 1.71 -7.58
C ALA A 176 -12.29 1.12 -8.85
N VAL A 177 -13.60 1.03 -8.88
CA VAL A 177 -14.38 0.70 -10.07
C VAL A 177 -15.56 1.68 -10.20
N GLN A 178 -16.09 1.83 -11.41
CA GLN A 178 -17.24 2.72 -11.61
C GLN A 178 -18.48 2.17 -10.92
N VAL A 179 -19.34 3.04 -10.42
CA VAL A 179 -20.66 2.70 -9.85
C VAL A 179 -21.67 2.44 -10.97
N LYS A 180 -21.68 3.28 -11.99
CA LYS A 180 -22.68 3.23 -13.06
C LYS A 180 -22.65 1.88 -13.80
N ASN A 181 -23.79 1.19 -13.78
CA ASN A 181 -23.97 -0.15 -14.35
C ASN A 181 -23.05 -1.22 -13.77
N ASN A 182 -22.68 -1.12 -12.50
CA ASN A 182 -21.72 -2.00 -11.87
C ASN A 182 -22.11 -2.38 -10.42
N GLY A 183 -23.25 -3.06 -10.30
CA GLY A 183 -23.77 -3.51 -9.00
C GLY A 183 -24.58 -2.44 -8.27
N GLU A 184 -25.39 -2.87 -7.32
CA GLU A 184 -26.16 -2.00 -6.42
C GLU A 184 -25.38 -1.66 -5.15
N THR A 185 -24.40 -2.50 -4.81
CA THR A 185 -23.49 -2.32 -3.67
C THR A 185 -22.04 -2.52 -4.10
N VAL A 186 -21.10 -2.07 -3.29
CA VAL A 186 -19.67 -2.29 -3.52
C VAL A 186 -19.32 -3.78 -3.59
N PHE A 187 -20.08 -4.65 -2.92
CA PHE A 187 -19.85 -6.10 -2.89
C PHE A 187 -20.32 -6.83 -4.15
N ASP A 188 -21.21 -6.22 -4.92
CA ASP A 188 -21.70 -6.74 -6.20
C ASP A 188 -20.90 -6.20 -7.39
N ALA A 189 -20.04 -5.22 -7.13
CA ALA A 189 -19.24 -4.56 -8.15
C ALA A 189 -18.21 -5.51 -8.75
N MET A 190 -18.04 -5.42 -10.07
CA MET A 190 -17.09 -6.21 -10.85
C MET A 190 -15.97 -5.32 -11.41
N GLY A 191 -14.90 -5.97 -11.88
CA GLY A 191 -13.77 -5.28 -12.52
C GLY A 191 -12.67 -4.88 -11.55
N TRP A 192 -12.68 -5.40 -10.33
CA TRP A 192 -11.57 -5.27 -9.40
C TRP A 192 -10.31 -5.91 -9.98
N SER A 193 -9.18 -5.24 -9.86
CA SER A 193 -7.90 -5.83 -10.28
C SER A 193 -7.59 -7.06 -9.43
N ALA A 194 -7.13 -8.13 -10.08
CA ALA A 194 -6.52 -9.24 -9.35
C ALA A 194 -5.13 -8.79 -8.84
N ASN A 195 -4.79 -9.23 -7.63
CA ASN A 195 -3.42 -9.09 -7.11
C ASN A 195 -2.46 -10.04 -7.81
#